data_76ecd6efa0548338915fc3a46dc6a636
#
_entry.id   76ecd6efa0548338915fc3a46dc6a636
#
_cell.length_a   1.000
_cell.length_b   1.000
_cell.length_c   1.000
_cell.angle_alpha   90.00
_cell.angle_beta   90.00
_cell.angle_gamma   90.00
#
_symmetry.space_group_name_H-M   'P 1'
#
loop_
_entity.id
_entity.type
_entity.pdbx_description
1 polymer ?
#
loop_
_entity_poly.entity_id
_entity_poly.type
_entity_poly.pdbx_seq_one_letter_code
_entity_poly.pdbx_strand_id
1 'polypeptide(L)'
;MHSWLRIIIVCLVLLLGMGTVISHAYDRQMPVLAHYSSEFTPIGFVLDLTGEAPKLRFDGSEEILVLRWAPAAGGDRLLLREDQFVLLRISGLGGITLFTPQNPRGVPVAPDRKPVQPLQFNAPSIAVVRDYAGRIIAQARAETGRTVMLDADWEQAARDPVVRGLLFDSIRNTGTALIDWIRNGAGRDAVGVALKRIRFVAGPPALPYRQGDTFVVTFTPGQGLAGRPPSSVIYRQLAQFARR
;
A
#
# COMPACT_ATOMS: atom_id res chain seq x y z
N MET A 1 -75.13 -11.19 21.31
CA MET A 1 -74.37 -10.93 20.08
C MET A 1 -73.20 -9.88 20.23
N HIS A 2 -73.05 -9.21 21.37
CA HIS A 2 -72.01 -8.14 21.50
C HIS A 2 -70.72 -8.56 22.19
N SER A 3 -70.67 -9.77 22.79
CA SER A 3 -69.49 -10.23 23.53
C SER A 3 -68.36 -10.75 22.61
N TRP A 4 -68.69 -11.39 21.52
CA TRP A 4 -67.74 -11.96 20.58
C TRP A 4 -67.02 -10.93 19.73
N LEU A 5 -67.67 -9.82 19.43
CA LEU A 5 -67.10 -8.71 18.66
C LEU A 5 -65.97 -7.99 19.42
N ARG A 6 -66.07 -7.92 20.77
CA ARG A 6 -65.03 -7.32 21.62
C ARG A 6 -63.76 -8.17 21.71
N ILE A 7 -63.89 -9.52 21.69
CA ILE A 7 -62.76 -10.42 21.73
C ILE A 7 -61.98 -10.37 20.42
N ILE A 8 -62.65 -10.27 19.28
CA ILE A 8 -61.99 -10.18 17.95
C ILE A 8 -61.21 -8.86 17.80
N ILE A 9 -61.76 -7.73 18.31
CA ILE A 9 -61.06 -6.44 18.26
C ILE A 9 -59.85 -6.41 19.17
N VAL A 10 -59.87 -7.06 20.34
CA VAL A 10 -58.70 -7.12 21.23
C VAL A 10 -57.61 -8.01 20.66
N CYS A 11 -57.94 -9.12 20.00
CA CYS A 11 -56.95 -9.96 19.33
C CYS A 11 -56.32 -9.26 18.09
N LEU A 12 -57.09 -8.45 17.35
CA LEU A 12 -56.57 -7.72 16.19
C LEU A 12 -55.63 -6.58 16.59
N VAL A 13 -55.87 -5.92 17.73
CA VAL A 13 -54.98 -4.87 18.25
C VAL A 13 -53.69 -5.45 18.83
N LEU A 14 -53.70 -6.67 19.38
CA LEU A 14 -52.52 -7.36 19.86
C LEU A 14 -51.60 -7.88 18.71
N LEU A 15 -52.16 -8.18 17.53
CA LEU A 15 -51.42 -8.57 16.34
C LEU A 15 -50.76 -7.37 15.62
N LEU A 16 -51.30 -6.16 15.76
CA LEU A 16 -50.72 -4.95 15.21
C LEU A 16 -49.61 -4.35 16.09
N GLY A 17 -49.44 -4.85 17.32
CA GLY A 17 -48.40 -4.45 18.27
C GLY A 17 -47.07 -5.19 18.14
N MET A 18 -46.91 -6.16 17.20
CA MET A 18 -45.62 -6.69 16.82
C MET A 18 -44.90 -5.61 16.03
N GLY A 19 -44.31 -4.67 16.80
CA GLY A 19 -43.42 -3.66 16.29
C GLY A 19 -42.43 -4.30 15.33
N THR A 20 -42.40 -3.76 14.13
CA THR A 20 -41.27 -3.92 13.25
C THR A 20 -40.02 -3.59 14.07
N VAL A 21 -39.34 -4.61 14.56
CA VAL A 21 -37.93 -4.48 14.92
C VAL A 21 -37.27 -4.06 13.62
N ILE A 22 -37.18 -2.74 13.40
CA ILE A 22 -36.29 -2.17 12.41
C ILE A 22 -34.93 -2.65 12.89
N SER A 23 -34.50 -3.76 12.35
CA SER A 23 -33.11 -4.15 12.38
C SER A 23 -32.39 -2.95 11.77
N HIS A 24 -31.89 -2.06 12.60
CA HIS A 24 -30.83 -1.18 12.24
C HIS A 24 -29.69 -2.14 11.94
N ALA A 25 -29.65 -2.65 10.70
CA ALA A 25 -28.43 -3.10 10.10
C ALA A 25 -27.50 -1.91 10.31
N TYR A 26 -26.63 -2.05 11.28
CA TYR A 26 -25.55 -1.10 11.54
C TYR A 26 -24.78 -1.06 10.24
N ASP A 27 -25.12 -0.09 9.39
CA ASP A 27 -24.30 0.28 8.25
C ASP A 27 -23.03 0.86 8.87
N ARG A 28 -22.15 -0.06 9.28
CA ARG A 28 -20.80 0.26 9.70
C ARG A 28 -20.07 0.69 8.45
N GLN A 29 -20.37 1.91 8.03
CA GLN A 29 -19.59 2.56 7.01
C GLN A 29 -18.14 2.46 7.47
N MET A 30 -17.34 1.77 6.67
CA MET A 30 -15.91 1.67 6.89
C MET A 30 -15.34 3.09 7.02
N PRO A 31 -14.60 3.40 8.09
CA PRO A 31 -14.00 4.72 8.25
C PRO A 31 -13.18 5.10 7.02
N VAL A 32 -13.38 6.31 6.51
CA VAL A 32 -12.62 6.82 5.35
C VAL A 32 -11.13 7.04 5.64
N LEU A 33 -10.78 7.14 6.93
CA LEU A 33 -9.41 7.24 7.42
C LEU A 33 -9.34 6.58 8.80
N ALA A 34 -8.59 5.50 8.93
CA ALA A 34 -8.42 4.81 10.21
C ALA A 34 -7.13 3.98 10.22
N HIS A 35 -6.65 3.70 11.43
CA HIS A 35 -5.71 2.63 11.67
C HIS A 35 -6.49 1.32 11.84
N TYR A 36 -5.94 0.24 11.28
CA TYR A 36 -6.48 -1.11 11.36
C TYR A 36 -5.44 -2.04 11.96
N SER A 37 -5.89 -2.96 12.78
CA SER A 37 -5.03 -4.00 13.38
C SER A 37 -5.73 -5.34 13.39
N SER A 38 -4.96 -6.40 13.61
CA SER A 38 -5.45 -7.76 13.80
C SER A 38 -5.19 -8.20 15.25
N GLU A 39 -6.15 -8.89 15.84
CA GLU A 39 -5.96 -9.55 17.14
C GLU A 39 -5.15 -10.87 17.02
N PHE A 40 -5.03 -11.40 15.80
CA PHE A 40 -4.41 -12.69 15.53
C PHE A 40 -2.94 -12.60 15.12
N THR A 41 -2.49 -11.42 14.67
CA THR A 41 -1.11 -11.19 14.21
C THR A 41 -0.68 -9.77 14.53
N PRO A 42 0.61 -9.51 14.78
CA PRO A 42 1.12 -8.16 15.08
C PRO A 42 1.20 -7.31 13.79
N ILE A 43 0.11 -7.24 13.05
CA ILE A 43 0.00 -6.44 11.83
C ILE A 43 -0.91 -5.25 12.11
N GLY A 44 -0.41 -4.06 11.79
CA GLY A 44 -1.18 -2.83 11.79
C GLY A 44 -0.91 -2.02 10.52
N PHE A 45 -1.86 -1.20 10.13
CA PHE A 45 -1.72 -0.30 8.98
C PHE A 45 -2.73 0.85 9.04
N VAL A 46 -2.38 1.95 8.41
CA VAL A 46 -3.31 3.06 8.13
C VAL A 46 -3.93 2.82 6.76
N LEU A 47 -5.26 2.86 6.68
CA LEU A 47 -6.02 2.92 5.43
C LEU A 47 -6.60 4.32 5.28
N ASP A 48 -6.31 4.95 4.16
CA ASP A 48 -6.75 6.30 3.81
C ASP A 48 -7.55 6.27 2.50
N LEU A 49 -8.84 6.54 2.61
CA LEU A 49 -9.79 6.60 1.50
C LEU A 49 -10.24 8.04 1.19
N THR A 50 -9.56 9.05 1.76
CA THR A 50 -9.95 10.46 1.62
C THR A 50 -9.57 11.09 0.28
N GLY A 51 -8.65 10.48 -0.48
CA GLY A 51 -8.19 10.96 -1.78
C GLY A 51 -8.86 10.25 -2.96
N GLU A 52 -8.43 10.58 -4.18
CA GLU A 52 -8.92 9.96 -5.42
C GLU A 52 -8.63 8.45 -5.48
N ALA A 53 -7.50 8.03 -4.96
CA ALA A 53 -7.12 6.62 -4.85
C ALA A 53 -6.96 6.23 -3.39
N PRO A 54 -7.44 5.03 -2.99
CA PRO A 54 -7.16 4.47 -1.69
C PRO A 54 -5.65 4.32 -1.46
N LYS A 55 -5.19 4.63 -0.25
CA LYS A 55 -3.80 4.50 0.15
C LYS A 55 -3.70 3.66 1.41
N LEU A 56 -2.62 2.90 1.52
CA LEU A 56 -2.34 2.09 2.70
C LEU A 56 -0.87 2.20 3.07
N ARG A 57 -0.59 2.30 4.36
CA ARG A 57 0.77 2.23 4.88
C ARG A 57 0.81 1.30 6.08
N PHE A 58 1.63 0.26 6.00
CA PHE A 58 1.86 -0.64 7.13
C PHE A 58 2.63 0.04 8.27
N ASP A 59 2.37 -0.38 9.49
CA ASP A 59 3.15 0.02 10.65
C ASP A 59 4.62 -0.38 10.44
N GLY A 60 5.53 0.52 10.82
CA GLY A 60 6.96 0.32 10.62
C GLY A 60 7.45 0.45 9.17
N SER A 61 6.55 0.66 8.21
CA SER A 61 6.91 0.96 6.82
C SER A 61 6.74 2.45 6.52
N GLU A 62 7.64 2.98 5.71
CA GLU A 62 7.50 4.33 5.17
C GLU A 62 6.80 4.33 3.79
N GLU A 63 6.67 3.17 3.13
CA GLU A 63 6.04 3.06 1.82
C GLU A 63 4.53 3.26 1.91
N ILE A 64 4.00 4.18 1.10
CA ILE A 64 2.57 4.36 0.91
C ILE A 64 2.16 3.56 -0.33
N LEU A 65 1.38 2.50 -0.14
CA LEU A 65 0.81 1.73 -1.24
C LEU A 65 -0.38 2.49 -1.82
N VAL A 66 -0.41 2.69 -3.13
CA VAL A 66 -1.59 3.17 -3.85
C VAL A 66 -2.41 1.95 -4.25
N LEU A 67 -3.70 1.99 -3.93
CA LEU A 67 -4.60 0.86 -4.14
C LEU A 67 -5.66 1.19 -5.19
N ARG A 68 -6.26 0.15 -5.74
CA ARG A 68 -7.35 0.25 -6.71
C ARG A 68 -8.52 -0.61 -6.27
N TRP A 69 -9.72 -0.04 -6.35
CA TRP A 69 -10.95 -0.79 -6.15
C TRP A 69 -11.19 -1.80 -7.27
N ALA A 70 -11.66 -2.99 -6.89
CA ALA A 70 -12.18 -3.99 -7.82
C ALA A 70 -13.42 -4.68 -7.21
N PRO A 71 -14.41 -5.06 -8.02
CA PRO A 71 -15.56 -5.82 -7.55
C PRO A 71 -15.15 -7.27 -7.29
N ALA A 72 -15.90 -7.92 -6.38
CA ALA A 72 -15.84 -9.37 -6.15
C ALA A 72 -17.25 -9.96 -6.08
N ALA A 73 -17.34 -11.28 -6.08
CA ALA A 73 -18.62 -11.97 -5.96
C ALA A 73 -19.29 -11.70 -4.61
N GLY A 74 -20.63 -11.78 -4.57
CA GLY A 74 -21.39 -11.64 -3.34
C GLY A 74 -21.47 -10.23 -2.76
N GLY A 75 -21.20 -9.18 -3.56
CA GLY A 75 -21.23 -7.80 -3.10
C GLY A 75 -19.95 -7.37 -2.36
N ASP A 76 -18.94 -8.22 -2.33
CA ASP A 76 -17.64 -7.88 -1.77
C ASP A 76 -16.88 -6.90 -2.66
N ARG A 77 -15.96 -6.17 -2.06
CA ARG A 77 -15.04 -5.27 -2.76
C ARG A 77 -13.60 -5.62 -2.41
N LEU A 78 -12.72 -5.46 -3.38
CA LEU A 78 -11.29 -5.69 -3.20
C LEU A 78 -10.52 -4.38 -3.31
N LEU A 79 -9.45 -4.28 -2.55
CA LEU A 79 -8.40 -3.30 -2.75
C LEU A 79 -7.15 -4.01 -3.24
N LEU A 80 -6.77 -3.69 -4.46
CA LEU A 80 -5.63 -4.28 -5.15
C LEU A 80 -4.45 -3.32 -5.12
N ARG A 81 -3.24 -3.86 -4.90
CA ARG A 81 -2.00 -3.14 -5.14
C ARG A 81 -1.77 -2.93 -6.64
N GLU A 82 -0.82 -2.07 -6.98
CA GLU A 82 -0.40 -1.77 -8.36
C GLU A 82 0.06 -3.02 -9.13
N ASP A 83 0.58 -4.05 -8.43
CA ASP A 83 0.98 -5.34 -9.00
C ASP A 83 -0.15 -6.37 -9.10
N GLN A 84 -1.41 -5.93 -8.95
CA GLN A 84 -2.63 -6.73 -8.99
C GLN A 84 -2.82 -7.70 -7.80
N PHE A 85 -1.95 -7.64 -6.78
CA PHE A 85 -2.13 -8.44 -5.59
C PHE A 85 -3.34 -7.94 -4.79
N VAL A 86 -4.26 -8.85 -4.42
CA VAL A 86 -5.38 -8.52 -3.54
C VAL A 86 -4.83 -8.28 -2.14
N LEU A 87 -4.86 -7.03 -1.69
CA LEU A 87 -4.37 -6.67 -0.36
C LEU A 87 -5.47 -6.71 0.69
N LEU A 88 -6.65 -6.16 0.36
CA LEU A 88 -7.81 -6.18 1.26
C LEU A 88 -9.05 -6.70 0.53
N ARG A 89 -9.86 -7.48 1.25
CA ARG A 89 -11.23 -7.82 0.89
C ARG A 89 -12.16 -7.21 1.91
N ILE A 90 -13.12 -6.46 1.44
CA ILE A 90 -14.20 -5.87 2.23
C ILE A 90 -15.48 -6.63 1.89
N SER A 91 -16.01 -7.38 2.85
CA SER A 91 -17.25 -8.15 2.63
C SER A 91 -18.45 -7.22 2.57
N GLY A 92 -19.51 -7.63 1.88
CA GLY A 92 -20.79 -6.91 1.86
C GLY A 92 -21.42 -6.71 3.26
N LEU A 93 -20.97 -7.47 4.26
CA LEU A 93 -21.37 -7.34 5.66
C LEU A 93 -20.43 -6.44 6.49
N GLY A 94 -19.45 -5.78 5.87
CA GLY A 94 -18.52 -4.85 6.51
C GLY A 94 -17.28 -5.48 7.15
N GLY A 95 -17.08 -6.80 7.07
CA GLY A 95 -15.84 -7.44 7.53
C GLY A 95 -14.67 -7.14 6.60
N ILE A 96 -13.47 -6.94 7.16
CA ILE A 96 -12.26 -6.67 6.39
C ILE A 96 -11.24 -7.77 6.61
N THR A 97 -10.68 -8.29 5.51
CA THR A 97 -9.64 -9.32 5.52
C THR A 97 -8.39 -8.76 4.82
N LEU A 98 -7.25 -8.80 5.50
CA LEU A 98 -5.94 -8.43 4.97
C LEU A 98 -5.24 -9.68 4.44
N PHE A 99 -4.69 -9.62 3.23
CA PHE A 99 -3.84 -10.64 2.64
C PHE A 99 -2.41 -10.13 2.53
N THR A 100 -1.45 -10.96 2.91
CA THR A 100 -0.01 -10.68 2.74
C THR A 100 0.69 -11.95 2.28
N PRO A 101 1.91 -11.89 1.73
CA PRO A 101 2.67 -13.10 1.41
C PRO A 101 2.86 -14.05 2.59
N GLN A 102 2.97 -13.51 3.82
CA GLN A 102 3.08 -14.28 5.06
C GLN A 102 1.73 -14.86 5.52
N ASN A 103 0.63 -14.23 5.12
CA ASN A 103 -0.73 -14.63 5.46
C ASN A 103 -1.60 -14.75 4.18
N PRO A 104 -1.34 -15.74 3.32
CA PRO A 104 -2.04 -15.88 2.03
C PRO A 104 -3.50 -16.30 2.18
N ARG A 105 -3.89 -16.87 3.32
CA ARG A 105 -5.30 -17.19 3.63
C ARG A 105 -6.08 -15.97 4.10
N GLY A 106 -5.39 -14.86 4.37
CA GLY A 106 -5.95 -13.64 4.92
C GLY A 106 -6.15 -13.70 6.45
N VAL A 107 -6.07 -12.53 7.06
CA VAL A 107 -6.37 -12.34 8.48
C VAL A 107 -7.44 -11.28 8.65
N PRO A 108 -8.42 -11.46 9.54
CA PRO A 108 -9.40 -10.44 9.84
C PRO A 108 -8.73 -9.26 10.53
N VAL A 109 -9.14 -8.06 10.14
CA VAL A 109 -8.68 -6.80 10.72
C VAL A 109 -9.86 -5.90 11.04
N ALA A 110 -9.71 -5.07 12.05
CA ALA A 110 -10.71 -4.10 12.46
C ALA A 110 -10.08 -2.73 12.70
N PRO A 111 -10.85 -1.64 12.53
CA PRO A 111 -10.38 -0.32 12.89
C PRO A 111 -10.15 -0.24 14.41
N ASP A 112 -9.03 0.33 14.80
CA ASP A 112 -8.72 0.62 16.19
C ASP A 112 -8.79 2.13 16.49
N ARG A 113 -8.49 2.52 17.74
CA ARG A 113 -8.59 3.91 18.19
C ARG A 113 -7.30 4.71 18.02
N LYS A 114 -6.28 4.17 17.34
CA LYS A 114 -5.05 4.92 17.10
C LYS A 114 -5.36 6.18 16.28
N PRO A 115 -4.93 7.37 16.72
CA PRO A 115 -5.07 8.58 15.92
C PRO A 115 -4.20 8.47 14.67
N VAL A 116 -4.76 8.84 13.53
CA VAL A 116 -4.07 8.81 12.24
C VAL A 116 -4.22 10.13 11.49
N GLN A 117 -3.30 10.38 10.59
CA GLN A 117 -3.37 11.49 9.65
C GLN A 117 -3.44 10.96 8.21
N PRO A 118 -4.02 11.71 7.28
CA PRO A 118 -4.04 11.34 5.87
C PRO A 118 -2.65 11.05 5.33
N LEU A 119 -2.55 10.02 4.49
CA LEU A 119 -1.32 9.62 3.85
C LEU A 119 -1.00 10.57 2.70
N GLN A 120 -0.08 11.50 2.94
CA GLN A 120 0.25 12.56 2.00
C GLN A 120 1.58 12.31 1.31
N PHE A 121 1.67 12.84 0.09
CA PHE A 121 2.91 12.98 -0.64
C PHE A 121 3.82 13.98 0.08
N ASN A 122 5.06 13.59 0.31
CA ASN A 122 6.05 14.42 0.98
C ASN A 122 7.20 14.75 0.02
N ALA A 123 7.53 16.03 -0.09
CA ALA A 123 8.66 16.53 -0.86
C ALA A 123 9.71 17.15 0.11
N PRO A 124 10.57 16.34 0.75
CA PRO A 124 11.58 16.87 1.67
C PRO A 124 12.62 17.73 0.92
N SER A 125 13.51 18.39 1.66
CA SER A 125 14.59 19.14 1.03
C SER A 125 15.52 18.23 0.22
N ILE A 126 16.16 18.78 -0.81
CA ILE A 126 17.08 18.00 -1.66
C ILE A 126 18.24 17.39 -0.85
N ALA A 127 18.67 18.07 0.23
CA ALA A 127 19.69 17.55 1.13
C ALA A 127 19.23 16.26 1.81
N VAL A 128 17.98 16.21 2.29
CA VAL A 128 17.38 15.04 2.91
C VAL A 128 17.28 13.88 1.90
N VAL A 129 16.90 14.15 0.65
CA VAL A 129 16.82 13.13 -0.41
C VAL A 129 18.20 12.52 -0.70
N ARG A 130 19.23 13.36 -0.84
CA ARG A 130 20.61 12.89 -1.08
C ARG A 130 21.16 12.08 0.08
N ASP A 131 20.93 12.55 1.31
CA ASP A 131 21.36 11.85 2.51
C ASP A 131 20.67 10.46 2.62
N TYR A 132 19.38 10.41 2.36
CA TYR A 132 18.64 9.14 2.35
C TYR A 132 19.17 8.17 1.29
N ALA A 133 19.45 8.65 0.08
CA ALA A 133 20.08 7.85 -0.98
C ALA A 133 21.45 7.31 -0.54
N GLY A 134 22.26 8.15 0.11
CA GLY A 134 23.55 7.76 0.67
C GLY A 134 23.45 6.66 1.72
N ARG A 135 22.43 6.74 2.62
CA ARG A 135 22.18 5.69 3.62
C ARG A 135 21.81 4.35 3.00
N ILE A 136 20.98 4.32 1.95
CA ILE A 136 20.64 3.07 1.23
C ILE A 136 21.89 2.42 0.64
N ILE A 137 22.74 3.22 0.00
CA ILE A 137 24.01 2.71 -0.60
C ILE A 137 24.95 2.20 0.48
N ALA A 138 25.08 2.92 1.59
CA ALA A 138 25.91 2.49 2.72
C ALA A 138 25.39 1.18 3.34
N GLN A 139 24.07 1.03 3.47
CA GLN A 139 23.45 -0.19 3.96
C GLN A 139 23.68 -1.36 2.99
N ALA A 140 23.45 -1.18 1.68
CA ALA A 140 23.73 -2.21 0.68
C ALA A 140 25.21 -2.65 0.70
N ARG A 141 26.13 -1.69 0.89
CA ARG A 141 27.55 -1.99 1.04
C ARG A 141 27.86 -2.77 2.33
N ALA A 142 27.23 -2.43 3.44
CA ALA A 142 27.40 -3.15 4.69
C ALA A 142 26.93 -4.61 4.58
N GLU A 143 25.84 -4.87 3.87
CA GLU A 143 25.27 -6.21 3.67
C GLU A 143 26.07 -7.07 2.68
N THR A 144 26.73 -6.46 1.67
CA THR A 144 27.35 -7.17 0.54
C THR A 144 28.87 -7.06 0.47
N GLY A 145 29.47 -6.10 1.17
CA GLY A 145 30.87 -5.71 1.01
C GLY A 145 31.17 -4.97 -0.30
N ARG A 146 30.16 -4.69 -1.14
CA ARG A 146 30.30 -4.12 -2.49
C ARG A 146 29.51 -2.83 -2.62
N THR A 147 29.91 -1.98 -3.56
CA THR A 147 29.26 -0.68 -3.79
C THR A 147 28.43 -0.73 -5.07
N VAL A 148 27.25 -0.16 -5.02
CA VAL A 148 26.42 0.22 -6.17
C VAL A 148 26.32 1.75 -6.21
N MET A 149 26.39 2.33 -7.41
CA MET A 149 26.23 3.78 -7.60
C MET A 149 24.76 4.12 -7.72
N LEU A 150 24.37 5.28 -7.18
CA LEU A 150 23.04 5.84 -7.37
C LEU A 150 23.14 7.15 -8.13
N ASP A 151 22.34 7.29 -9.19
CA ASP A 151 22.36 8.41 -10.11
C ASP A 151 20.92 8.96 -10.32
N ALA A 152 20.77 10.27 -10.35
CA ALA A 152 19.49 10.95 -10.59
C ALA A 152 19.74 12.36 -11.13
N ASP A 153 18.73 12.98 -11.76
CA ASP A 153 18.77 14.40 -12.06
C ASP A 153 18.54 15.23 -10.79
N TRP A 154 19.62 15.41 -10.04
CA TRP A 154 19.62 16.15 -8.78
C TRP A 154 19.31 17.64 -8.96
N GLU A 155 19.60 18.18 -10.13
CA GLU A 155 19.38 19.59 -10.44
C GLU A 155 17.90 19.86 -10.71
N GLN A 156 17.25 18.99 -11.49
CA GLN A 156 15.81 19.05 -11.68
C GLN A 156 15.06 18.84 -10.36
N ALA A 157 15.46 17.82 -9.56
CA ALA A 157 14.86 17.59 -8.26
C ALA A 157 15.04 18.74 -7.27
N ALA A 158 16.14 19.50 -7.36
CA ALA A 158 16.34 20.67 -6.52
C ALA A 158 15.36 21.81 -6.86
N ARG A 159 15.04 21.97 -8.15
CA ARG A 159 14.18 23.05 -8.65
C ARG A 159 12.69 22.73 -8.54
N ASP A 160 12.30 21.46 -8.74
CA ASP A 160 10.90 21.04 -8.79
C ASP A 160 10.52 20.18 -7.58
N PRO A 161 9.63 20.68 -6.67
CA PRO A 161 9.18 19.91 -5.50
C PRO A 161 8.41 18.63 -5.87
N VAL A 162 7.67 18.59 -6.99
CA VAL A 162 6.92 17.41 -7.41
C VAL A 162 7.88 16.31 -7.87
N VAL A 163 8.85 16.66 -8.73
CA VAL A 163 9.92 15.75 -9.15
C VAL A 163 10.71 15.24 -7.94
N ARG A 164 11.07 16.14 -7.04
CA ARG A 164 11.83 15.82 -5.83
C ARG A 164 11.09 14.81 -4.93
N GLY A 165 9.79 15.02 -4.70
CA GLY A 165 9.01 14.12 -3.87
C GLY A 165 8.86 12.73 -4.49
N LEU A 166 8.61 12.63 -5.81
CA LEU A 166 8.53 11.35 -6.52
C LEU A 166 9.89 10.64 -6.58
N LEU A 167 10.98 11.40 -6.78
CA LEU A 167 12.32 10.86 -6.68
C LEU A 167 12.60 10.29 -5.30
N PHE A 168 12.22 11.01 -4.25
CA PHE A 168 12.38 10.56 -2.86
C PHE A 168 11.63 9.24 -2.61
N ASP A 169 10.35 9.16 -3.00
CA ASP A 169 9.56 7.93 -2.87
C ASP A 169 10.13 6.79 -3.71
N SER A 170 10.59 7.07 -4.93
CA SER A 170 11.23 6.08 -5.81
C SER A 170 12.53 5.53 -5.20
N ILE A 171 13.35 6.40 -4.62
CA ILE A 171 14.59 6.01 -3.90
C ILE A 171 14.22 5.15 -2.68
N ARG A 172 13.20 5.51 -1.93
CA ARG A 172 12.73 4.80 -0.74
C ARG A 172 12.23 3.39 -1.09
N ASN A 173 11.35 3.28 -2.08
CA ASN A 173 10.83 2.00 -2.55
C ASN A 173 11.93 1.11 -3.13
N THR A 174 12.90 1.74 -3.84
CA THR A 174 14.07 1.02 -4.37
C THR A 174 14.98 0.54 -3.24
N GLY A 175 15.19 1.35 -2.22
CA GLY A 175 15.97 0.96 -1.03
C GLY A 175 15.35 -0.25 -0.33
N THR A 176 14.04 -0.22 -0.06
CA THR A 176 13.31 -1.36 0.51
C THR A 176 13.50 -2.61 -0.34
N ALA A 177 13.23 -2.52 -1.65
CA ALA A 177 13.34 -3.65 -2.57
C ALA A 177 14.78 -4.20 -2.69
N LEU A 178 15.77 -3.31 -2.73
CA LEU A 178 17.19 -3.67 -2.84
C LEU A 178 17.67 -4.41 -1.59
N ILE A 179 17.36 -3.89 -0.40
CA ILE A 179 17.77 -4.50 0.86
C ILE A 179 17.10 -5.85 1.06
N ASP A 180 15.80 -5.96 0.76
CA ASP A 180 15.08 -7.23 0.82
C ASP A 180 15.66 -8.24 -0.18
N TRP A 181 16.01 -7.82 -1.39
CA TRP A 181 16.61 -8.68 -2.40
C TRP A 181 18.00 -9.18 -1.97
N ILE A 182 18.82 -8.34 -1.34
CA ILE A 182 20.12 -8.70 -0.78
C ILE A 182 19.94 -9.71 0.37
N ARG A 183 19.03 -9.46 1.30
CA ARG A 183 18.81 -10.30 2.49
C ARG A 183 18.23 -11.66 2.15
N ASN A 184 17.41 -11.74 1.11
CA ASN A 184 16.87 -13.00 0.60
C ASN A 184 17.92 -13.81 -0.22
N GLY A 185 19.17 -13.37 -0.25
CA GLY A 185 20.32 -14.09 -0.80
C GLY A 185 20.59 -13.85 -2.29
N ALA A 186 19.54 -13.69 -3.10
CA ALA A 186 19.69 -13.56 -4.56
C ALA A 186 20.46 -12.29 -5.00
N GLY A 187 20.37 -11.21 -4.23
CA GLY A 187 21.01 -9.93 -4.52
C GLY A 187 22.44 -9.82 -4.04
N ARG A 188 22.85 -10.62 -3.06
CA ARG A 188 24.14 -10.45 -2.38
C ARG A 188 25.34 -10.56 -3.36
N ASP A 189 25.29 -11.53 -4.27
CA ASP A 189 26.36 -11.75 -5.23
C ASP A 189 26.24 -10.87 -6.48
N ALA A 190 25.04 -10.42 -6.80
CA ALA A 190 24.78 -9.60 -7.97
C ALA A 190 25.16 -8.12 -7.78
N VAL A 191 25.03 -7.58 -6.57
CA VAL A 191 25.39 -6.18 -6.25
C VAL A 191 26.89 -5.98 -6.45
N GLY A 192 27.26 -4.91 -7.17
CA GLY A 192 28.63 -4.55 -7.51
C GLY A 192 29.25 -5.40 -8.64
N VAL A 193 28.58 -6.47 -9.10
CA VAL A 193 29.03 -7.33 -10.21
C VAL A 193 28.09 -7.16 -11.41
N ALA A 194 26.87 -7.67 -11.30
CA ALA A 194 25.85 -7.55 -12.33
C ALA A 194 25.07 -6.24 -12.23
N LEU A 195 24.83 -5.76 -11.00
CA LEU A 195 24.18 -4.48 -10.71
C LEU A 195 25.26 -3.49 -10.19
N LYS A 196 25.72 -2.59 -11.04
CA LYS A 196 26.73 -1.57 -10.68
C LYS A 196 26.14 -0.20 -10.46
N ARG A 197 24.96 0.08 -11.04
CA ARG A 197 24.32 1.39 -10.99
C ARG A 197 22.81 1.27 -10.84
N ILE A 198 22.22 2.18 -10.07
CA ILE A 198 20.79 2.44 -10.03
C ILE A 198 20.59 3.88 -10.52
N ARG A 199 19.79 4.06 -11.57
CA ARG A 199 19.51 5.36 -12.16
C ARG A 199 18.03 5.69 -12.05
N PHE A 200 17.71 6.87 -11.54
CA PHE A 200 16.35 7.39 -11.48
C PHE A 200 16.12 8.40 -12.60
N VAL A 201 15.02 8.21 -13.34
CA VAL A 201 14.70 9.04 -14.52
C VAL A 201 13.24 9.47 -14.47
N ALA A 202 13.01 10.79 -14.60
CA ALA A 202 11.67 11.32 -14.76
C ALA A 202 11.16 11.04 -16.18
N GLY A 203 10.02 10.36 -16.32
CA GLY A 203 9.39 10.04 -17.59
C GLY A 203 8.48 8.82 -17.52
N PRO A 204 7.50 8.73 -18.46
CA PRO A 204 6.62 7.57 -18.57
C PRO A 204 7.31 6.39 -19.29
N PRO A 205 6.88 5.13 -19.01
CA PRO A 205 6.02 4.73 -17.91
C PRO A 205 6.79 4.66 -16.57
N ALA A 206 6.08 4.72 -15.44
CA ALA A 206 6.66 4.54 -14.12
C ALA A 206 7.01 3.04 -13.88
N LEU A 207 8.03 2.53 -14.53
CA LEU A 207 8.44 1.13 -14.47
C LEU A 207 9.96 1.00 -14.32
N PRO A 208 10.44 0.03 -13.50
CA PRO A 208 11.85 -0.30 -13.45
C PRO A 208 12.23 -1.28 -14.57
N TYR A 209 13.45 -1.14 -15.12
CA TYR A 209 14.00 -2.05 -16.12
C TYR A 209 15.53 -2.15 -16.03
N ARG A 210 16.07 -3.21 -16.65
CA ARG A 210 17.50 -3.43 -16.74
C ARG A 210 18.07 -2.84 -18.03
N GLN A 211 19.19 -2.12 -17.91
CA GLN A 211 20.00 -1.66 -19.04
C GLN A 211 21.48 -2.01 -18.79
N GLY A 212 21.91 -3.16 -19.27
CA GLY A 212 23.27 -3.67 -19.00
C GLY A 212 23.49 -3.96 -17.51
N ASP A 213 24.44 -3.27 -16.90
CA ASP A 213 24.75 -3.32 -15.46
C ASP A 213 24.01 -2.23 -14.64
N THR A 214 23.15 -1.48 -15.29
CA THR A 214 22.37 -0.39 -14.69
C THR A 214 20.92 -0.82 -14.52
N PHE A 215 20.37 -0.60 -13.33
CA PHE A 215 18.96 -0.69 -13.03
C PHE A 215 18.34 0.70 -13.14
N VAL A 216 17.46 0.89 -14.11
CA VAL A 216 16.77 2.16 -14.34
C VAL A 216 15.41 2.11 -13.66
N VAL A 217 15.10 3.12 -12.86
CA VAL A 217 13.82 3.31 -12.19
C VAL A 217 13.20 4.58 -12.73
N THR A 218 12.16 4.45 -13.55
CA THR A 218 11.43 5.61 -14.07
C THR A 218 10.28 5.98 -13.16
N PHE A 219 10.01 7.29 -13.05
CA PHE A 219 8.86 7.82 -12.34
C PHE A 219 8.22 8.95 -13.17
N THR A 220 6.89 9.08 -13.09
CA THR A 220 6.12 10.00 -13.95
C THR A 220 5.58 11.19 -13.13
N PRO A 221 6.19 12.37 -13.24
CA PRO A 221 5.64 13.58 -12.64
C PRO A 221 4.20 13.84 -13.12
N GLY A 222 3.36 14.37 -12.24
CA GLY A 222 1.95 14.66 -12.54
C GLY A 222 0.97 13.53 -12.22
N GLN A 223 1.44 12.32 -11.92
CA GLN A 223 0.59 11.19 -11.52
C GLN A 223 0.55 10.97 -9.99
N GLY A 224 1.02 11.91 -9.21
CA GLY A 224 1.10 11.79 -7.75
C GLY A 224 1.82 10.50 -7.33
N LEU A 225 1.39 9.89 -6.24
CA LEU A 225 1.99 8.64 -5.73
C LEU A 225 1.88 7.45 -6.71
N ALA A 226 0.92 7.44 -7.64
CA ALA A 226 0.84 6.42 -8.69
C ALA A 226 1.94 6.57 -9.76
N GLY A 227 2.59 7.73 -9.82
CA GLY A 227 3.67 8.02 -10.77
C GLY A 227 5.03 7.43 -10.40
N ARG A 228 5.13 6.56 -9.38
CA ARG A 228 6.38 5.89 -9.03
C ARG A 228 6.15 4.39 -8.88
N PRO A 229 7.14 3.52 -9.21
CA PRO A 229 6.96 2.08 -9.07
C PRO A 229 6.98 1.67 -7.57
N PRO A 230 6.11 0.74 -7.16
CA PRO A 230 6.12 0.20 -5.81
C PRO A 230 7.31 -0.74 -5.59
N SER A 231 7.70 -0.92 -4.32
CA SER A 231 8.85 -1.77 -3.95
C SER A 231 8.69 -3.21 -4.45
N SER A 232 7.48 -3.75 -4.49
CA SER A 232 7.21 -5.10 -4.97
C SER A 232 7.48 -5.28 -6.47
N VAL A 233 7.21 -4.26 -7.29
CA VAL A 233 7.53 -4.27 -8.73
C VAL A 233 9.04 -4.13 -8.92
N ILE A 234 9.68 -3.24 -8.17
CA ILE A 234 11.13 -3.04 -8.18
C ILE A 234 11.84 -4.35 -7.80
N TYR A 235 11.41 -5.00 -6.72
CA TYR A 235 11.98 -6.28 -6.27
C TYR A 235 11.93 -7.35 -7.36
N ARG A 236 10.79 -7.54 -8.02
CA ARG A 236 10.66 -8.52 -9.12
C ARG A 236 11.59 -8.24 -10.28
N GLN A 237 11.83 -6.99 -10.60
CA GLN A 237 12.76 -6.60 -11.68
C GLN A 237 14.22 -6.75 -11.25
N LEU A 238 14.57 -6.43 -10.01
CA LEU A 238 15.92 -6.68 -9.47
C LEU A 238 16.26 -8.17 -9.49
N ALA A 239 15.29 -9.05 -9.21
CA ALA A 239 15.50 -10.49 -9.24
C ALA A 239 15.96 -11.01 -10.61
N GLN A 240 15.72 -10.27 -11.71
CA GLN A 240 16.21 -10.63 -13.04
C GLN A 240 17.73 -10.44 -13.20
N PHE A 241 18.39 -9.62 -12.35
CA PHE A 241 19.85 -9.49 -12.36
C PHE A 241 20.57 -10.72 -11.81
N ALA A 242 19.92 -11.51 -10.98
CA ALA A 242 20.48 -12.76 -10.46
C ALA A 242 20.37 -13.93 -11.46
N ARG A 243 19.51 -13.81 -12.48
CA ARG A 243 19.35 -14.81 -13.55
C ARG A 243 20.38 -14.51 -14.64
N ARG A 244 21.40 -15.35 -14.74
CA ARG A 244 22.35 -15.39 -15.86
C ARG A 244 21.83 -16.25 -16.99
#